data_c22c5ccae70a866f319ab54da0367b74
#
_entry.id   c22c5ccae70a866f319ab54da0367b74
#
_cell.length_a   1.000
_cell.length_b   1.000
_cell.length_c   1.000
_cell.angle_alpha   90.00
_cell.angle_beta   90.00
_cell.angle_gamma   90.00
#
_symmetry.space_group_name_H-M   'P 1'
#
loop_
_entity.id
_entity.type
_entity.pdbx_description
1 polymer ?
#
loop_
_entity_poly.entity_id
_entity_poly.type
_entity_poly.pdbx_seq_one_letter_code
_entity_poly.pdbx_strand_id
1 'polypeptide(L)'
;FHLDTKWRDQFDGIISFQTLSWLSEYHEPLRQLAELNPKWIAISSLFYEGDIEYSITLKNYYRVSNGKEYEKQYYNIYSLIRVRKHLETLGYREFHFIPFEIDIDLPKPESMDVGTYTIKTEENKRLQISAALMMPWYFIVASK
;
A
#
# COMPACT_ATOMS: atom_id res chain seq x y z
N PHE A 1 -10.98 -6.59 -8.18
CA PHE A 1 -10.18 -5.64 -8.96
C PHE A 1 -10.23 -6.07 -10.43
N HIS A 2 -10.64 -5.20 -11.31
CA HIS A 2 -10.70 -5.47 -12.76
C HIS A 2 -10.44 -4.16 -13.52
N LEU A 3 -9.44 -4.18 -14.41
CA LEU A 3 -9.13 -3.07 -15.31
C LEU A 3 -9.60 -3.38 -16.74
N ASP A 4 -10.16 -2.38 -17.41
CA ASP A 4 -10.60 -2.51 -18.79
C ASP A 4 -9.39 -2.48 -19.74
N THR A 5 -9.24 -3.52 -20.54
CA THR A 5 -8.14 -3.69 -21.50
C THR A 5 -8.13 -2.64 -22.62
N LYS A 6 -9.23 -1.86 -22.78
CA LYS A 6 -9.26 -0.72 -23.71
C LYS A 6 -8.20 0.34 -23.40
N TRP A 7 -7.66 0.37 -22.17
CA TRP A 7 -6.62 1.31 -21.75
C TRP A 7 -5.20 0.83 -22.04
N ARG A 8 -5.04 -0.35 -22.64
CA ARG A 8 -3.73 -0.90 -22.99
C ARG A 8 -3.02 0.03 -23.98
N ASP A 9 -1.72 0.21 -23.77
CA ASP A 9 -0.82 1.04 -24.58
C ASP A 9 -1.19 2.54 -24.67
N GLN A 10 -2.06 3.01 -23.74
CA GLN A 10 -2.48 4.41 -23.75
C GLN A 10 -1.72 5.30 -22.76
N PHE A 11 -0.95 4.71 -21.85
CA PHE A 11 -0.23 5.44 -20.81
C PHE A 11 1.22 5.02 -20.75
N ASP A 12 2.13 5.99 -20.64
CA ASP A 12 3.56 5.71 -20.41
C ASP A 12 3.82 5.23 -18.98
N GLY A 13 3.03 5.65 -18.02
CA GLY A 13 3.18 5.30 -16.63
C GLY A 13 1.88 5.19 -15.87
N ILE A 14 1.91 4.45 -14.78
CA ILE A 14 0.76 4.24 -13.89
C ILE A 14 1.19 4.55 -12.45
N ILE A 15 0.31 5.25 -11.74
CA ILE A 15 0.48 5.56 -10.32
C ILE A 15 -0.61 4.85 -9.52
N SER A 16 -0.22 4.11 -8.48
CA SER A 16 -1.13 3.48 -7.52
C SER A 16 -0.69 3.80 -6.11
N PHE A 17 -1.32 4.78 -5.49
CA PHE A 17 -0.96 5.23 -4.15
C PHE A 17 -1.97 4.75 -3.11
N GLN A 18 -1.45 4.25 -1.98
CA GLN A 18 -2.18 3.83 -0.79
C GLN A 18 -3.30 2.81 -1.09
N THR A 19 -3.13 1.97 -2.11
CA THR A 19 -4.18 1.04 -2.55
C THR A 19 -3.88 -0.40 -2.16
N LEU A 20 -2.66 -0.89 -2.40
CA LEU A 20 -2.36 -2.33 -2.28
C LEU A 20 -2.60 -2.87 -0.87
N SER A 21 -2.23 -2.14 0.17
CA SER A 21 -2.43 -2.57 1.57
C SER A 21 -3.90 -2.79 1.95
N TRP A 22 -4.83 -2.18 1.22
CA TRP A 22 -6.27 -2.33 1.41
C TRP A 22 -6.89 -3.48 0.63
N LEU A 23 -6.13 -4.10 -0.26
CA LEU A 23 -6.55 -5.26 -1.04
C LEU A 23 -6.18 -6.55 -0.30
N SER A 24 -6.89 -7.64 -0.59
CA SER A 24 -6.63 -8.94 0.03
C SER A 24 -5.27 -9.54 -0.38
N GLU A 25 -4.72 -9.12 -1.54
CA GLU A 25 -3.47 -9.56 -2.10
C GLU A 25 -2.99 -8.54 -3.17
N TYR A 26 -1.76 -8.63 -3.67
CA TYR A 26 -1.18 -7.68 -4.63
C TYR A 26 -0.87 -8.27 -6.02
N HIS A 27 -0.83 -9.60 -6.15
CA HIS A 27 -0.36 -10.24 -7.39
C HIS A 27 -1.27 -9.93 -8.58
N GLU A 28 -2.56 -10.18 -8.41
CA GLU A 28 -3.54 -9.94 -9.45
C GLU A 28 -3.70 -8.45 -9.78
N PRO A 29 -3.81 -7.53 -8.81
CA PRO A 29 -3.80 -6.10 -9.09
C PRO A 29 -2.58 -5.64 -9.88
N LEU A 30 -1.36 -6.05 -9.49
CA LEU A 30 -0.14 -5.67 -10.20
C LEU A 30 -0.06 -6.28 -11.60
N ARG A 31 -0.52 -7.53 -11.77
CA ARG A 31 -0.62 -8.17 -13.08
C ARG A 31 -1.53 -7.36 -14.01
N GLN A 32 -2.71 -6.96 -13.55
CA GLN A 32 -3.64 -6.15 -14.35
C GLN A 32 -3.08 -4.77 -14.70
N LEU A 33 -2.37 -4.10 -13.78
CA LEU A 33 -1.66 -2.85 -14.08
C LEU A 33 -0.60 -3.07 -15.18
N ALA A 34 0.17 -4.15 -15.10
CA ALA A 34 1.21 -4.47 -16.08
C ALA A 34 0.64 -4.83 -17.46
N GLU A 35 -0.57 -5.41 -17.53
CA GLU A 35 -1.27 -5.71 -18.78
C GLU A 35 -1.68 -4.47 -19.58
N LEU A 36 -1.82 -3.33 -18.93
CA LEU A 36 -1.99 -2.04 -19.60
C LEU A 36 -0.72 -1.57 -20.33
N ASN A 37 0.38 -2.30 -20.14
CA ASN A 37 1.68 -2.13 -20.79
C ASN A 37 2.37 -0.77 -20.55
N PRO A 38 2.35 -0.20 -19.34
CA PRO A 38 3.08 1.02 -19.06
C PRO A 38 4.61 0.77 -19.12
N LYS A 39 5.38 1.81 -19.41
CA LYS A 39 6.85 1.78 -19.36
C LYS A 39 7.36 1.74 -17.91
N TRP A 40 6.62 2.38 -16.99
CA TRP A 40 6.93 2.41 -15.56
C TRP A 40 5.66 2.41 -14.70
N ILE A 41 5.81 1.97 -13.47
CA ILE A 41 4.77 2.08 -12.43
C ILE A 41 5.35 2.69 -11.17
N ALA A 42 4.57 3.51 -10.48
CA ALA A 42 4.89 4.04 -9.17
C ALA A 42 3.81 3.59 -8.16
N ILE A 43 4.24 2.94 -7.10
CA ILE A 43 3.35 2.35 -6.11
C ILE A 43 3.71 2.91 -4.73
N SER A 44 2.72 3.38 -3.98
CA SER A 44 2.89 3.66 -2.55
C SER A 44 1.98 2.74 -1.76
N SER A 45 2.56 2.00 -0.80
CA SER A 45 1.82 1.12 0.11
C SER A 45 2.64 0.82 1.37
N LEU A 46 2.12 -0.05 2.21
CA LEU A 46 2.82 -0.54 3.38
C LEU A 46 3.75 -1.69 2.97
N PHE A 47 5.05 -1.51 3.22
CA PHE A 47 6.05 -2.50 2.86
C PHE A 47 7.05 -2.73 4.00
N TYR A 48 7.61 -3.93 4.00
CA TYR A 48 8.70 -4.34 4.87
C TYR A 48 9.91 -4.78 4.03
N GLU A 49 11.10 -4.42 4.45
CA GLU A 49 12.35 -4.68 3.72
C GLU A 49 12.74 -6.17 3.69
N GLY A 50 12.32 -6.93 4.71
CA GLY A 50 12.60 -8.36 4.83
C GLY A 50 11.65 -9.25 4.03
N ASP A 51 11.92 -10.56 4.03
CA ASP A 51 11.12 -11.59 3.34
C ASP A 51 9.97 -12.10 4.23
N ILE A 52 9.21 -11.17 4.82
CA ILE A 52 8.05 -11.44 5.68
C ILE A 52 6.90 -10.55 5.22
N GLU A 53 5.69 -11.10 5.20
CA GLU A 53 4.46 -10.38 4.90
C GLU A 53 3.47 -10.51 6.06
N TYR A 54 2.71 -9.46 6.29
CA TYR A 54 1.65 -9.44 7.29
C TYR A 54 0.30 -9.33 6.60
N SER A 55 -0.54 -10.35 6.76
CA SER A 55 -1.93 -10.33 6.33
C SER A 55 -2.80 -9.91 7.50
N ILE A 56 -3.22 -8.65 7.48
CA ILE A 56 -3.98 -8.04 8.57
C ILE A 56 -5.41 -7.81 8.13
N THR A 57 -6.35 -8.42 8.82
CA THR A 57 -7.78 -8.16 8.66
C THR A 57 -8.29 -7.33 9.82
N LEU A 58 -8.84 -6.16 9.52
CA LEU A 58 -9.55 -5.32 10.47
C LEU A 58 -11.03 -5.67 10.49
N LYS A 59 -11.60 -5.74 11.68
CA LYS A 59 -13.04 -5.74 11.90
C LYS A 59 -13.42 -4.38 12.48
N ASN A 60 -13.98 -3.52 11.67
CA ASN A 60 -14.40 -2.20 12.11
C ASN A 60 -15.86 -2.24 12.56
N TYR A 61 -16.07 -2.16 13.88
CA TYR A 61 -17.40 -2.16 14.50
C TYR A 61 -18.02 -0.76 14.58
N TYR A 62 -17.25 0.28 14.34
CA TYR A 62 -17.71 1.66 14.38
C TYR A 62 -18.40 2.08 13.08
N ARG A 63 -17.88 1.63 11.94
CA ARG A 63 -18.50 1.86 10.62
C ARG A 63 -19.28 0.63 10.19
N VAL A 64 -20.52 0.51 10.64
CA VAL A 64 -21.38 -0.61 10.28
C VAL A 64 -22.52 -0.10 9.42
N SER A 65 -22.67 -0.66 8.22
CA SER A 65 -23.77 -0.40 7.31
C SER A 65 -24.55 -1.69 7.00
N ASN A 66 -25.81 -1.56 6.63
CA ASN A 66 -26.63 -2.63 6.08
C ASN A 66 -26.79 -3.89 6.95
N GLY A 67 -26.89 -3.72 8.29
CA GLY A 67 -27.17 -4.85 9.20
C GLY A 67 -26.01 -5.82 9.40
N LYS A 68 -24.81 -5.49 8.95
CA LYS A 68 -23.59 -6.24 9.26
C LYS A 68 -23.16 -6.00 10.70
N GLU A 69 -22.47 -6.97 11.30
CA GLU A 69 -21.88 -6.84 12.62
C GLU A 69 -20.63 -5.93 12.61
N TYR A 70 -19.86 -5.95 11.53
CA TYR A 70 -18.66 -5.14 11.31
C TYR A 70 -18.37 -4.97 9.83
N GLU A 71 -17.58 -3.94 9.48
CA GLU A 71 -16.96 -3.80 8.16
C GLU A 71 -15.58 -4.46 8.16
N LYS A 72 -15.34 -5.31 7.15
CA LYS A 72 -14.06 -5.98 6.94
C LYS A 72 -13.15 -5.11 6.07
N GLN A 73 -11.95 -4.84 6.55
CA GLN A 73 -10.92 -4.09 5.83
C GLN A 73 -9.59 -4.83 5.92
N TYR A 74 -8.66 -4.50 5.03
CA TYR A 74 -7.30 -5.03 5.06
C TYR A 74 -6.29 -3.92 5.37
N TYR A 75 -5.18 -4.29 6.02
CA TYR A 75 -4.02 -3.45 6.27
C TYR A 75 -2.75 -4.27 6.09
N ASN A 76 -2.64 -4.89 4.92
CA ASN A 76 -1.53 -5.79 4.63
C ASN A 76 -0.21 -5.02 4.49
N ILE A 77 0.86 -5.61 5.03
CA ILE A 77 2.23 -5.13 4.85
C ILE A 77 2.95 -6.18 4.02
N TYR A 78 3.41 -5.79 2.84
CA TYR A 78 4.01 -6.71 1.87
C TYR A 78 5.53 -6.63 1.90
N SER A 79 6.19 -7.74 1.57
CA SER A 79 7.65 -7.79 1.42
C SER A 79 8.09 -7.07 0.14
N LEU A 80 9.00 -6.09 0.28
CA LEU A 80 9.63 -5.42 -0.88
C LEU A 80 10.32 -6.44 -1.80
N ILE A 81 10.95 -7.46 -1.21
CA ILE A 81 11.64 -8.53 -1.95
C ILE A 81 10.65 -9.33 -2.81
N ARG A 82 9.51 -9.71 -2.25
CA ARG A 82 8.49 -10.50 -2.94
C ARG A 82 7.76 -9.70 -4.01
N VAL A 83 7.38 -8.46 -3.69
CA VAL A 83 6.76 -7.56 -4.66
C VAL A 83 7.71 -7.28 -5.83
N ARG A 84 9.01 -7.03 -5.57
CA ARG A 84 10.01 -6.88 -6.61
C ARG A 84 10.07 -8.13 -7.50
N LYS A 85 10.22 -9.32 -6.92
CA LYS A 85 10.26 -10.59 -7.69
C LYS A 85 9.03 -10.75 -8.56
N HIS A 86 7.85 -10.42 -8.03
CA HIS A 86 6.61 -10.47 -8.82
C HIS A 86 6.64 -9.48 -9.99
N LEU A 87 7.04 -8.23 -9.77
CA LEU A 87 7.18 -7.23 -10.82
C LEU A 87 8.22 -7.63 -11.87
N GLU A 88 9.32 -8.30 -11.48
CA GLU A 88 10.29 -8.88 -12.41
C GLU A 88 9.65 -9.91 -13.35
N THR A 89 8.73 -10.76 -12.87
CA THR A 89 7.96 -11.67 -13.72
C THR A 89 7.04 -10.96 -14.71
N LEU A 90 6.62 -9.73 -14.39
CA LEU A 90 5.78 -8.88 -15.23
C LEU A 90 6.57 -8.00 -16.21
N GLY A 91 7.91 -8.14 -16.23
CA GLY A 91 8.78 -7.50 -17.22
C GLY A 91 9.49 -6.23 -16.75
N TYR A 92 9.31 -5.82 -15.50
CA TYR A 92 10.05 -4.68 -14.93
C TYR A 92 11.48 -5.10 -14.57
N ARG A 93 12.46 -4.19 -14.74
CA ARG A 93 13.89 -4.50 -14.54
C ARG A 93 14.60 -3.54 -13.62
N GLU A 94 14.20 -2.27 -13.62
CA GLU A 94 14.78 -1.24 -12.78
C GLU A 94 13.85 -0.92 -11.62
N PHE A 95 14.40 -0.78 -10.40
CA PHE A 95 13.62 -0.59 -9.18
C PHE A 95 14.24 0.46 -8.29
N HIS A 96 13.43 1.40 -7.83
CA HIS A 96 13.77 2.34 -6.78
C HIS A 96 12.81 2.16 -5.61
N PHE A 97 13.37 1.91 -4.41
CA PHE A 97 12.62 1.80 -3.16
C PHE A 97 12.92 3.01 -2.31
N ILE A 98 11.91 3.81 -2.03
CA ILE A 98 12.05 5.08 -1.32
C ILE A 98 11.20 4.99 -0.05
N PRO A 99 11.82 4.94 1.16
CA PRO A 99 11.07 5.01 2.39
C PRO A 99 10.38 6.37 2.48
N PHE A 100 9.14 6.37 2.93
CA PHE A 100 8.41 7.61 3.19
C PHE A 100 8.53 7.95 4.68
N GLU A 101 9.11 9.10 4.96
CA GLU A 101 9.22 9.67 6.30
C GLU A 101 8.30 10.89 6.39
N ILE A 102 7.38 10.86 7.37
CA ILE A 102 6.51 12.00 7.65
C ILE A 102 7.22 12.98 8.58
N ASP A 103 7.18 14.27 8.27
CA ASP A 103 7.85 15.33 9.03
C ASP A 103 6.88 16.25 9.79
N ILE A 104 5.59 15.99 9.72
CA ILE A 104 4.53 16.77 10.38
C ILE A 104 3.94 16.03 11.59
N ASP A 105 3.51 16.79 12.57
CA ASP A 105 2.79 16.27 13.72
C ASP A 105 1.29 16.16 13.40
N LEU A 106 0.79 14.93 13.38
CA LEU A 106 -0.64 14.64 13.24
C LEU A 106 -1.22 14.26 14.60
N PRO A 107 -2.26 14.96 15.07
CA PRO A 107 -2.89 14.64 16.34
C PRO A 107 -3.60 13.29 16.27
N LYS A 108 -3.69 12.60 17.40
CA LYS A 108 -4.48 11.38 17.50
C LYS A 108 -5.95 11.70 17.26
N PRO A 109 -6.66 10.97 16.39
CA PRO A 109 -8.08 11.18 16.15
C PRO A 109 -8.90 10.99 17.43
N GLU A 110 -9.89 11.85 17.62
CA GLU A 110 -10.87 11.72 18.73
C GLU A 110 -11.90 10.62 18.44
N SER A 111 -12.08 10.27 17.16
CA SER A 111 -13.03 9.23 16.75
C SER A 111 -12.54 7.84 17.13
N MET A 112 -13.48 6.91 17.35
CA MET A 112 -13.19 5.49 17.60
C MET A 112 -12.88 4.72 16.32
N ASP A 113 -12.88 5.38 15.17
CA ASP A 113 -12.55 4.81 13.87
C ASP A 113 -11.04 4.79 13.61
N VAL A 114 -10.63 4.09 12.56
CA VAL A 114 -9.24 4.16 12.08
C VAL A 114 -8.90 5.58 11.65
N GLY A 115 -7.77 6.06 12.09
CA GLY A 115 -7.27 7.36 11.72
C GLY A 115 -5.76 7.39 11.90
N THR A 116 -5.10 8.16 11.06
CA THR A 116 -3.63 8.29 11.06
C THR A 116 -3.21 9.41 12.00
N TYR A 117 -2.20 9.14 12.83
CA TYR A 117 -1.54 10.11 13.70
C TYR A 117 -0.04 9.82 13.76
N THR A 118 0.72 10.73 14.33
CA THR A 118 2.17 10.56 14.49
C THR A 118 2.57 10.53 15.95
N ILE A 119 3.60 9.73 16.24
CA ILE A 119 4.30 9.72 17.52
C ILE A 119 5.72 10.20 17.28
N LYS A 120 6.11 11.27 17.97
CA LYS A 120 7.46 11.79 17.91
C LYS A 120 8.42 10.93 18.74
N THR A 121 9.54 10.56 18.17
CA THR A 121 10.62 9.82 18.86
C THR A 121 11.60 10.79 19.52
N GLU A 122 12.48 10.25 20.39
CA GLU A 122 13.56 11.02 21.02
C GLU A 122 14.54 11.60 19.98
N GLU A 123 14.73 10.92 18.84
CA GLU A 123 15.56 11.36 17.71
C GLU A 123 14.86 12.40 16.82
N ASN A 124 13.75 12.96 17.25
CA ASN A 124 12.94 13.91 16.49
C ASN A 124 12.33 13.34 15.17
N LYS A 125 12.35 12.03 14.99
CA LYS A 125 11.62 11.35 13.91
C LYS A 125 10.15 11.18 14.30
N ARG A 126 9.33 10.85 13.32
CA ARG A 126 7.91 10.58 13.53
C ARG A 126 7.55 9.19 13.06
N LEU A 127 6.92 8.43 13.93
CA LEU A 127 6.30 7.16 13.58
C LEU A 127 4.86 7.43 13.17
N GLN A 128 4.49 6.98 11.99
CA GLN A 128 3.11 7.08 11.53
C GLN A 128 2.33 5.85 12.02
N ILE A 129 1.24 6.11 12.71
CA ILE A 129 0.39 5.08 13.31
C ILE A 129 -1.02 5.23 12.75
N SER A 130 -1.67 4.11 12.46
CA SER A 130 -3.11 4.08 12.20
C SER A 130 -3.77 3.11 13.17
N ALA A 131 -4.68 3.61 13.99
CA ALA A 131 -5.23 2.89 15.13
C ALA A 131 -4.11 2.34 16.04
N ALA A 132 -3.80 1.05 15.99
CA ALA A 132 -2.75 0.40 16.76
C ALA A 132 -1.55 -0.05 15.90
N LEU A 133 -1.55 0.22 14.60
CA LEU A 133 -0.55 -0.28 13.67
C LEU A 133 0.43 0.81 13.28
N MET A 134 1.72 0.51 13.38
CA MET A 134 2.75 1.29 12.71
C MET A 134 2.64 1.11 11.20
N MET A 135 2.75 2.20 10.45
CA MET A 135 2.54 2.27 9.01
C MET A 135 3.88 2.46 8.27
N PRO A 136 4.60 1.38 7.91
CA PRO A 136 5.87 1.50 7.19
C PRO A 136 5.59 1.78 5.70
N TRP A 137 5.49 3.05 5.34
CA TRP A 137 5.24 3.47 3.98
C TRP A 137 6.51 3.47 3.14
N TYR A 138 6.40 2.94 1.92
CA TYR A 138 7.42 3.05 0.87
C TYR A 138 6.80 3.44 -0.45
N PHE A 139 7.59 4.06 -1.29
CA PHE A 139 7.36 4.16 -2.72
C PHE A 139 8.22 3.13 -3.45
N ILE A 140 7.62 2.42 -4.38
CA ILE A 140 8.31 1.57 -5.36
C ILE A 140 8.11 2.23 -6.71
N VAL A 141 9.21 2.56 -7.40
CA VAL A 141 9.18 2.96 -8.80
C VAL A 141 9.86 1.84 -9.58
N ALA A 142 9.14 1.25 -10.53
CA ALA A 142 9.63 0.16 -11.36
C ALA A 142 9.50 0.51 -12.85
N SER A 143 10.55 0.26 -13.66
CA SER A 143 10.56 0.47 -15.11
C SER A 143 11.02 -0.78 -15.86
N LYS A 144 10.59 -0.85 -17.15
CA LYS A 144 10.93 -1.93 -18.08
C LYS A 144 12.29 -1.72 -18.70
#